data_dc7466c550b1c10566f807e03b85fa7b
#
_entry.id   dc7466c550b1c10566f807e03b85fa7b
#
_cell.length_a   1.000
_cell.length_b   1.000
_cell.length_c   1.000
_cell.angle_alpha   90.00
_cell.angle_beta   90.00
_cell.angle_gamma   90.00
#
_symmetry.space_group_name_H-M   'P 1'
#
loop_
_entity.id
_entity.type
_entity.pdbx_description
1 polymer ?
#
loop_
_entity_poly.entity_id
_entity_poly.type
_entity_poly.pdbx_seq_one_letter_code
_entity_poly.pdbx_strand_id
1 'polypeptide(L)'
;FGDPHPNVIYLARPCQFNTKVPACTKEVWTTARFSQAVIDAEVDALKELAGNRETVLIGFSGGAQVAGLMSVLDKDLKVRKLVTVAGNLDHEAWCRQHKMPMLDGSLSLADFREEYISIPQAHFVGENDAVVNPFLTREFIKDPGRIREVKGASHAKGWDAAFPAIWEEN
;
A
#
# COMPACT_ATOMS: atom_id res chain seq x y z
N PHE A 1 14.06 20.22 -21.81
CA PHE A 1 12.92 20.34 -20.92
C PHE A 1 13.05 19.20 -19.91
N GLY A 2 13.75 19.42 -18.78
CA GLY A 2 13.72 18.50 -17.66
C GLY A 2 12.35 18.66 -16.99
N ASP A 3 11.56 17.58 -16.97
CA ASP A 3 10.36 17.53 -16.16
C ASP A 3 10.81 17.65 -14.69
N PRO A 4 10.39 18.67 -13.95
CA PRO A 4 10.77 18.81 -12.56
C PRO A 4 10.11 17.76 -11.65
N HIS A 5 9.22 16.93 -12.20
CA HIS A 5 8.55 15.88 -11.46
C HIS A 5 9.33 14.56 -11.54
N PRO A 6 9.41 13.81 -10.45
CA PRO A 6 9.96 12.47 -10.48
C PRO A 6 9.18 11.60 -11.46
N ASN A 7 9.84 10.63 -12.10
CA ASN A 7 9.16 9.66 -12.94
C ASN A 7 8.11 8.92 -12.10
N VAL A 8 6.85 9.12 -12.40
CA VAL A 8 5.74 8.45 -11.72
C VAL A 8 5.32 7.24 -12.54
N ILE A 9 5.27 6.09 -11.90
CA ILE A 9 4.84 4.83 -12.49
C ILE A 9 3.66 4.32 -11.69
N TYR A 10 2.57 4.00 -12.35
CA TYR A 10 1.44 3.32 -11.74
C TYR A 10 1.60 1.81 -11.96
N LEU A 11 1.81 1.07 -10.87
CA LEU A 11 1.77 -0.38 -10.88
C LEU A 11 0.34 -0.85 -10.61
N ALA A 12 -0.17 -1.63 -11.53
CA ALA A 12 -1.47 -2.28 -11.38
C ALA A 12 -1.27 -3.70 -10.86
N ARG A 13 -1.93 -4.03 -9.79
CA ARG A 13 -1.90 -5.39 -9.25
C ARG A 13 -2.21 -6.42 -10.36
N PRO A 14 -1.53 -7.58 -10.37
CA PRO A 14 -1.82 -8.65 -11.31
C PRO A 14 -3.32 -8.92 -11.44
N CYS A 15 -3.79 -9.14 -12.65
CA CYS A 15 -5.20 -9.37 -12.98
C CYS A 15 -6.15 -8.16 -12.81
N GLN A 16 -5.65 -6.99 -12.45
CA GLN A 16 -6.53 -5.81 -12.24
C GLN A 16 -7.19 -5.33 -13.54
N PHE A 17 -6.46 -5.33 -14.65
CA PHE A 17 -6.96 -4.88 -15.95
C PHE A 17 -7.06 -6.02 -16.98
N ASN A 18 -6.17 -7.00 -16.93
CA ASN A 18 -6.21 -8.17 -17.80
C ASN A 18 -6.64 -9.42 -17.02
N THR A 19 -7.92 -9.71 -17.03
CA THR A 19 -8.51 -10.84 -16.31
C THR A 19 -8.58 -12.14 -17.14
N LYS A 20 -8.15 -12.10 -18.41
CA LYS A 20 -8.27 -13.24 -19.33
C LYS A 20 -7.05 -14.18 -19.30
N VAL A 21 -6.09 -13.90 -18.45
CA VAL A 21 -4.91 -14.77 -18.25
C VAL A 21 -5.30 -15.93 -17.33
N PRO A 22 -4.90 -17.18 -17.64
CA PRO A 22 -5.25 -18.36 -16.81
C PRO A 22 -4.91 -18.24 -15.33
N ALA A 23 -3.84 -17.51 -14.99
CA ALA A 23 -3.45 -17.25 -13.60
C ALA A 23 -4.41 -16.31 -12.84
N CYS A 24 -5.33 -15.63 -13.54
CA CYS A 24 -6.29 -14.70 -12.94
C CYS A 24 -7.52 -15.43 -12.40
N THR A 25 -7.33 -16.17 -11.33
CA THR A 25 -8.41 -16.90 -10.67
C THR A 25 -9.22 -16.00 -9.74
N LYS A 26 -10.37 -16.48 -9.28
CA LYS A 26 -11.21 -15.78 -8.31
C LYS A 26 -10.46 -15.48 -7.01
N GLU A 27 -9.60 -16.36 -6.57
CA GLU A 27 -8.80 -16.24 -5.34
C GLU A 27 -7.88 -15.03 -5.40
N VAL A 28 -7.22 -14.78 -6.56
CA VAL A 28 -6.34 -13.60 -6.76
C VAL A 28 -7.12 -12.28 -6.63
N TRP A 29 -8.42 -12.29 -6.88
CA TRP A 29 -9.29 -11.13 -6.66
C TRP A 29 -9.80 -11.00 -5.22
N THR A 30 -9.87 -12.10 -4.50
CA THR A 30 -10.52 -12.18 -3.20
C THR A 30 -9.53 -12.54 -2.09
N THR A 31 -9.44 -13.80 -1.74
CA THR A 31 -8.71 -14.28 -0.56
C THR A 31 -7.19 -14.28 -0.74
N ALA A 32 -6.69 -14.39 -1.96
CA ALA A 32 -5.25 -14.43 -2.29
C ALA A 32 -4.74 -13.12 -2.93
N ARG A 33 -5.43 -12.00 -2.70
CA ARG A 33 -5.09 -10.71 -3.33
C ARG A 33 -3.74 -10.13 -2.91
N PHE A 34 -3.17 -10.62 -1.83
CA PHE A 34 -1.84 -10.29 -1.31
C PHE A 34 -0.97 -11.54 -1.17
N SER A 35 -1.20 -12.55 -2.01
CA SER A 35 -0.40 -13.78 -1.99
C SER A 35 1.05 -13.52 -2.37
N GLN A 36 1.94 -14.45 -1.99
CA GLN A 36 3.36 -14.38 -2.38
C GLN A 36 3.51 -14.15 -3.89
N ALA A 37 2.78 -14.90 -4.72
CA ALA A 37 2.85 -14.77 -6.17
C ALA A 37 2.45 -13.37 -6.68
N VAL A 38 1.48 -12.72 -6.03
CA VAL A 38 1.11 -11.33 -6.35
C VAL A 38 2.23 -10.37 -5.98
N ILE A 39 2.82 -10.55 -4.80
CA ILE A 39 3.92 -9.68 -4.35
C ILE A 39 5.17 -9.87 -5.21
N ASP A 40 5.54 -11.11 -5.54
CA ASP A 40 6.67 -11.41 -6.41
C ASP A 40 6.52 -10.75 -7.78
N ALA A 41 5.33 -10.81 -8.38
CA ALA A 41 5.06 -10.18 -9.66
C ALA A 41 5.18 -8.65 -9.62
N GLU A 42 4.76 -8.01 -8.52
CA GLU A 42 4.92 -6.56 -8.32
C GLU A 42 6.40 -6.18 -8.09
N VAL A 43 7.13 -6.99 -7.34
CA VAL A 43 8.57 -6.83 -7.13
C VAL A 43 9.33 -6.92 -8.45
N ASP A 44 9.05 -7.94 -9.25
CA ASP A 44 9.70 -8.13 -10.56
C ASP A 44 9.41 -6.95 -11.50
N ALA A 45 8.15 -6.51 -11.56
CA ALA A 45 7.77 -5.36 -12.37
C ALA A 45 8.48 -4.07 -11.90
N LEU A 46 8.57 -3.84 -10.58
CA LEU A 46 9.27 -2.69 -10.05
C LEU A 46 10.77 -2.75 -10.35
N LYS A 47 11.42 -3.90 -10.21
CA LYS A 47 12.83 -4.10 -10.55
C LYS A 47 13.12 -3.82 -12.02
N GLU A 48 12.26 -4.28 -12.91
CA GLU A 48 12.39 -4.02 -14.34
C GLU A 48 12.28 -2.52 -14.66
N LEU A 49 11.34 -1.82 -14.05
CA LEU A 49 11.07 -0.41 -14.32
C LEU A 49 12.05 0.54 -13.62
N ALA A 50 12.38 0.26 -12.38
CA ALA A 50 13.24 1.13 -11.57
C ALA A 50 14.75 0.82 -11.76
N GLY A 51 15.09 -0.43 -12.08
CA GLY A 51 16.47 -0.88 -12.10
C GLY A 51 17.12 -0.69 -10.73
N ASN A 52 18.26 -0.03 -10.69
CA ASN A 52 19.01 0.24 -9.45
C ASN A 52 18.66 1.57 -8.75
N ARG A 53 17.60 2.25 -9.19
CA ARG A 53 17.22 3.55 -8.63
C ARG A 53 16.52 3.40 -7.29
N GLU A 54 16.73 4.37 -6.42
CA GLU A 54 15.90 4.52 -5.22
C GLU A 54 14.47 4.85 -5.61
N THR A 55 13.51 4.28 -4.89
CA THR A 55 12.08 4.45 -5.12
C THR A 55 11.37 4.94 -3.88
N VAL A 56 10.31 5.70 -4.11
CA VAL A 56 9.29 5.97 -3.09
C VAL A 56 8.03 5.21 -3.51
N LEU A 57 7.52 4.36 -2.64
CA LEU A 57 6.30 3.62 -2.91
C LEU A 57 5.12 4.34 -2.28
N ILE A 58 4.10 4.64 -3.11
CA ILE A 58 2.86 5.26 -2.65
C ILE A 58 1.74 4.23 -2.81
N GLY A 59 1.16 3.79 -1.70
CA GLY A 59 0.09 2.80 -1.68
C GLY A 59 -1.25 3.38 -1.26
N PHE A 60 -2.28 3.21 -2.09
CA PHE A 60 -3.66 3.57 -1.74
C PHE A 60 -4.44 2.33 -1.31
N SER A 61 -5.16 2.41 -0.18
CA SER A 61 -6.03 1.32 0.30
C SER A 61 -5.28 -0.01 0.40
N GLY A 62 -5.73 -1.06 -0.30
CA GLY A 62 -5.01 -2.33 -0.39
C GLY A 62 -3.63 -2.25 -1.04
N GLY A 63 -3.36 -1.21 -1.85
CA GLY A 63 -2.03 -0.95 -2.40
C GLY A 63 -0.98 -0.63 -1.33
N ALA A 64 -1.40 -0.15 -0.15
CA ALA A 64 -0.51 0.05 0.99
C ALA A 64 0.02 -1.29 1.54
N GLN A 65 -0.83 -2.33 1.57
CA GLN A 65 -0.43 -3.68 1.93
C GLN A 65 0.59 -4.24 0.94
N VAL A 66 0.33 -4.07 -0.37
CA VAL A 66 1.25 -4.52 -1.43
C VAL A 66 2.60 -3.81 -1.30
N ALA A 67 2.60 -2.47 -1.25
CA ALA A 67 3.82 -1.69 -1.13
C ALA A 67 4.64 -2.05 0.13
N GLY A 68 3.95 -2.26 1.25
CA GLY A 68 4.56 -2.71 2.49
C GLY A 68 5.20 -4.09 2.36
N LEU A 69 4.47 -5.08 1.84
CA LEU A 69 4.96 -6.45 1.66
C LEU A 69 6.16 -6.49 0.69
N MET A 70 6.10 -5.79 -0.44
CA MET A 70 7.24 -5.67 -1.36
C MET A 70 8.50 -5.17 -0.63
N SER A 71 8.34 -4.15 0.19
CA SER A 71 9.47 -3.50 0.89
C SER A 71 10.10 -4.36 1.98
N VAL A 72 9.34 -5.24 2.62
CA VAL A 72 9.84 -6.10 3.70
C VAL A 72 10.35 -7.45 3.19
N LEU A 73 9.75 -7.97 2.12
CA LEU A 73 10.10 -9.28 1.57
C LEU A 73 11.28 -9.23 0.61
N ASP A 74 11.46 -8.15 -0.13
CA ASP A 74 12.60 -7.99 -1.05
C ASP A 74 13.52 -6.86 -0.60
N LYS A 75 14.67 -7.24 -0.05
CA LYS A 75 15.68 -6.30 0.47
C LYS A 75 16.54 -5.65 -0.61
N ASP A 76 16.48 -6.15 -1.84
CA ASP A 76 17.20 -5.57 -2.99
C ASP A 76 16.44 -4.38 -3.57
N LEU A 77 15.14 -4.26 -3.26
CA LEU A 77 14.40 -3.06 -3.57
C LEU A 77 14.94 -1.88 -2.76
N LYS A 78 15.42 -0.86 -3.44
CA LYS A 78 15.91 0.37 -2.82
C LYS A 78 14.76 1.29 -2.46
N VAL A 79 13.91 0.86 -1.53
CA VAL A 79 12.78 1.66 -1.08
C VAL A 79 13.28 2.70 -0.07
N ARG A 80 13.35 3.95 -0.51
CA ARG A 80 13.76 5.08 0.33
C ARG A 80 12.68 5.47 1.33
N LYS A 81 11.41 5.38 0.93
CA LYS A 81 10.26 5.78 1.75
C LYS A 81 8.98 5.10 1.30
N LEU A 82 8.10 4.89 2.25
CA LEU A 82 6.72 4.45 2.04
C LEU A 82 5.75 5.58 2.35
N VAL A 83 4.82 5.84 1.45
CA VAL A 83 3.70 6.74 1.68
C VAL A 83 2.41 5.97 1.51
N THR A 84 1.49 6.06 2.44
CA THR A 84 0.18 5.41 2.30
C THR A 84 -0.94 6.42 2.36
N VAL A 85 -1.95 6.20 1.54
CA VAL A 85 -3.16 7.01 1.49
C VAL A 85 -4.36 6.10 1.72
N ALA A 86 -5.15 6.35 2.75
CA ALA A 86 -6.25 5.45 3.16
C ALA A 86 -5.78 3.98 3.28
N GLY A 87 -4.55 3.75 3.77
CA GLY A 87 -3.84 2.47 3.68
C GLY A 87 -4.41 1.41 4.60
N ASN A 88 -4.74 0.24 4.04
CA ASN A 88 -5.04 -0.95 4.82
C ASN A 88 -3.72 -1.67 5.13
N LEU A 89 -3.19 -1.50 6.33
CA LEU A 89 -1.92 -2.09 6.78
C LEU A 89 -2.09 -3.42 7.52
N ASP A 90 -3.30 -3.69 8.02
CA ASP A 90 -3.68 -4.92 8.70
C ASP A 90 -5.01 -5.39 8.14
N HIS A 91 -4.94 -6.25 7.11
CA HIS A 91 -6.15 -6.76 6.47
C HIS A 91 -6.96 -7.70 7.37
N GLU A 92 -6.33 -8.34 8.35
CA GLU A 92 -7.04 -9.19 9.29
C GLU A 92 -7.88 -8.37 10.27
N ALA A 93 -7.29 -7.30 10.85
CA ALA A 93 -8.05 -6.38 11.69
C ALA A 93 -9.18 -5.72 10.89
N TRP A 94 -8.92 -5.37 9.62
CA TRP A 94 -9.93 -4.85 8.72
C TRP A 94 -11.05 -5.87 8.46
N CYS A 95 -10.72 -7.13 8.17
CA CYS A 95 -11.73 -8.20 8.00
C CYS A 95 -12.58 -8.37 9.26
N ARG A 96 -11.95 -8.40 10.44
CA ARG A 96 -12.66 -8.49 11.72
C ARG A 96 -13.62 -7.32 11.94
N GLN A 97 -13.16 -6.08 11.67
CA GLN A 97 -13.99 -4.87 11.82
C GLN A 97 -15.21 -4.90 10.90
N HIS A 98 -15.04 -5.36 9.66
CA HIS A 98 -16.12 -5.39 8.65
C HIS A 98 -16.90 -6.70 8.63
N LYS A 99 -16.62 -7.63 9.55
CA LYS A 99 -17.24 -8.97 9.59
C LYS A 99 -17.13 -9.71 8.25
N MET A 100 -15.99 -9.56 7.60
CA MET A 100 -15.67 -10.21 6.33
C MET A 100 -14.88 -11.50 6.57
N PRO A 101 -14.95 -12.49 5.66
CA PRO A 101 -14.07 -13.65 5.69
C PRO A 101 -12.59 -13.22 5.66
N MET A 102 -11.74 -13.99 6.33
CA MET A 102 -10.29 -13.77 6.29
C MET A 102 -9.73 -13.98 4.88
N LEU A 103 -8.61 -13.35 4.59
CA LEU A 103 -7.93 -13.49 3.31
C LEU A 103 -6.89 -14.61 3.39
N ASP A 104 -7.35 -15.86 3.57
CA ASP A 104 -6.53 -17.02 3.92
C ASP A 104 -5.39 -17.33 2.91
N GLY A 105 -5.49 -16.86 1.68
CA GLY A 105 -4.44 -17.00 0.66
C GLY A 105 -3.48 -15.81 0.57
N SER A 106 -3.63 -14.81 1.44
CA SER A 106 -2.85 -13.58 1.45
C SER A 106 -1.82 -13.56 2.58
N LEU A 107 -0.67 -12.92 2.31
CA LEU A 107 0.29 -12.57 3.35
C LEU A 107 -0.25 -11.40 4.18
N SER A 108 0.06 -11.40 5.46
CA SER A 108 -0.27 -10.29 6.36
C SER A 108 0.96 -9.40 6.60
N LEU A 109 0.82 -8.11 6.36
CA LEU A 109 1.89 -7.16 6.69
C LEU A 109 2.12 -7.09 8.20
N ALA A 110 1.12 -7.48 8.99
CA ALA A 110 1.23 -7.53 10.45
C ALA A 110 2.29 -8.54 10.94
N ASP A 111 2.56 -9.61 10.16
CA ASP A 111 3.60 -10.59 10.48
C ASP A 111 5.02 -10.00 10.34
N PHE A 112 5.16 -8.91 9.58
CA PHE A 112 6.42 -8.20 9.29
C PHE A 112 6.43 -6.79 9.88
N ARG A 113 5.63 -6.56 10.91
CA ARG A 113 5.41 -5.20 11.44
C ARG A 113 6.70 -4.52 11.88
N GLU A 114 7.61 -5.22 12.53
CA GLU A 114 8.85 -4.65 13.03
C GLU A 114 9.75 -4.16 11.89
N GLU A 115 9.91 -4.98 10.85
CA GLU A 115 10.65 -4.63 9.65
C GLU A 115 9.98 -3.46 8.92
N TYR A 116 8.66 -3.51 8.81
CA TYR A 116 7.88 -2.46 8.14
C TYR A 116 8.06 -1.11 8.82
N ILE A 117 7.92 -1.02 10.14
CA ILE A 117 8.05 0.27 10.86
C ILE A 117 9.47 0.81 10.89
N SER A 118 10.49 0.00 10.55
CA SER A 118 11.87 0.47 10.43
C SER A 118 12.12 1.31 9.16
N ILE A 119 11.26 1.19 8.14
CA ILE A 119 11.37 1.96 6.90
C ILE A 119 10.83 3.38 7.13
N PRO A 120 11.46 4.45 6.58
CA PRO A 120 10.88 5.79 6.61
C PRO A 120 9.49 5.79 5.96
N GLN A 121 8.49 6.39 6.63
CA GLN A 121 7.12 6.30 6.16
C GLN A 121 6.24 7.47 6.61
N ALA A 122 5.19 7.76 5.83
CA ALA A 122 4.13 8.70 6.14
C ALA A 122 2.77 8.11 5.76
N HIS A 123 1.77 8.29 6.63
CA HIS A 123 0.45 7.69 6.47
C HIS A 123 -0.63 8.77 6.46
N PHE A 124 -1.25 8.97 5.31
CA PHE A 124 -2.39 9.88 5.17
C PHE A 124 -3.67 9.09 5.43
N VAL A 125 -4.41 9.51 6.46
CA VAL A 125 -5.67 8.89 6.87
C VAL A 125 -6.83 9.87 6.71
N GLY A 126 -7.95 9.42 6.18
CA GLY A 126 -9.13 10.27 6.01
C GLY A 126 -9.95 10.33 7.29
N GLU A 127 -10.26 11.55 7.78
CA GLU A 127 -11.07 11.75 8.99
C GLU A 127 -12.40 10.95 8.96
N ASN A 128 -13.02 10.90 7.77
CA ASN A 128 -14.33 10.27 7.55
C ASN A 128 -14.23 8.93 6.78
N ASP A 129 -13.07 8.28 6.80
CA ASP A 129 -12.89 7.00 6.12
C ASP A 129 -13.56 5.86 6.90
N ALA A 130 -14.71 5.41 6.39
CA ALA A 130 -15.46 4.28 6.95
C ALA A 130 -15.00 2.93 6.37
N VAL A 131 -14.23 2.91 5.28
CA VAL A 131 -13.72 1.68 4.64
C VAL A 131 -12.44 1.23 5.32
N VAL A 132 -11.45 2.12 5.44
CA VAL A 132 -10.26 1.88 6.25
C VAL A 132 -10.25 2.90 7.39
N ASN A 133 -10.84 2.50 8.51
CA ASN A 133 -10.94 3.39 9.65
C ASN A 133 -9.55 3.87 10.10
N PRO A 134 -9.33 5.19 10.27
CA PRO A 134 -8.06 5.75 10.74
C PRO A 134 -7.50 5.10 12.00
N PHE A 135 -8.37 4.56 12.85
CA PHE A 135 -7.99 3.83 14.05
C PHE A 135 -7.11 2.62 13.73
N LEU A 136 -7.40 1.87 12.66
CA LEU A 136 -6.59 0.71 12.27
C LEU A 136 -5.14 1.11 11.95
N THR A 137 -4.95 2.19 11.21
CA THR A 137 -3.61 2.70 10.91
C THR A 137 -2.89 3.17 12.17
N ARG A 138 -3.59 3.86 13.09
CA ARG A 138 -3.01 4.31 14.35
C ARG A 138 -2.57 3.15 15.25
N GLU A 139 -3.40 2.11 15.35
CA GLU A 139 -3.06 0.91 16.14
C GLU A 139 -1.90 0.13 15.53
N PHE A 140 -1.81 0.10 14.20
CA PHE A 140 -0.72 -0.58 13.51
C PHE A 140 0.60 0.17 13.65
N ILE A 141 0.62 1.47 13.41
CA ILE A 141 1.84 2.30 13.38
C ILE A 141 2.33 2.66 14.79
N LYS A 142 1.43 3.05 15.68
CA LYS A 142 1.72 3.49 17.07
C LYS A 142 2.69 4.68 17.19
N ASP A 143 2.91 5.40 16.10
CA ASP A 143 3.72 6.62 16.04
C ASP A 143 2.89 7.73 15.39
N PRO A 144 2.30 8.64 16.19
CA PRO A 144 1.46 9.71 15.66
C PRO A 144 2.26 10.70 14.80
N GLY A 145 3.57 10.79 14.96
CA GLY A 145 4.43 11.64 14.13
C GLY A 145 4.47 11.25 12.65
N ARG A 146 4.11 9.99 12.35
CA ARG A 146 4.05 9.48 10.96
C ARG A 146 2.66 9.57 10.35
N ILE A 147 1.64 9.99 11.10
CA ILE A 147 0.25 10.01 10.64
C ILE A 147 -0.17 11.44 10.33
N ARG A 148 -0.77 11.62 9.16
CA ARG A 148 -1.32 12.87 8.64
C ARG A 148 -2.83 12.68 8.45
N GLU A 149 -3.62 13.24 9.35
CA GLU A 149 -5.07 13.21 9.21
C GLU A 149 -5.53 14.26 8.19
N VAL A 150 -6.29 13.82 7.19
CA VAL A 150 -6.87 14.70 6.16
C VAL A 150 -8.32 14.97 6.52
N LYS A 151 -8.58 16.22 6.94
CA LYS A 151 -9.89 16.66 7.39
C LYS A 151 -10.92 16.57 6.27
N GLY A 152 -12.07 16.00 6.57
CA GLY A 152 -13.18 15.81 5.63
C GLY A 152 -12.97 14.71 4.59
N ALA A 153 -11.77 14.10 4.49
CA ALA A 153 -11.54 13.03 3.53
C ALA A 153 -12.25 11.75 3.97
N SER A 154 -12.87 11.08 2.99
CA SER A 154 -13.40 9.72 3.09
C SER A 154 -12.50 8.78 2.30
N HIS A 155 -12.86 7.48 2.17
CA HIS A 155 -11.98 6.52 1.48
C HIS A 155 -11.59 6.97 0.05
N ALA A 156 -12.53 7.46 -0.74
CA ALA A 156 -12.31 7.78 -2.16
C ALA A 156 -12.43 9.27 -2.50
N LYS A 157 -12.66 10.16 -1.55
CA LYS A 157 -12.93 11.59 -1.81
C LYS A 157 -12.27 12.48 -0.78
N GLY A 158 -11.99 13.74 -1.17
CA GLY A 158 -11.46 14.76 -0.27
C GLY A 158 -9.94 14.74 -0.12
N TRP A 159 -9.23 14.06 -1.01
CA TRP A 159 -7.77 13.95 -0.99
C TRP A 159 -7.05 15.07 -1.73
N ASP A 160 -7.78 15.88 -2.54
CA ASP A 160 -7.19 16.92 -3.40
C ASP A 160 -6.29 17.88 -2.63
N ALA A 161 -6.73 18.32 -1.45
CA ALA A 161 -5.95 19.21 -0.59
C ALA A 161 -4.69 18.56 0.02
N ALA A 162 -4.63 17.25 0.05
CA ALA A 162 -3.50 16.50 0.59
C ALA A 162 -2.43 16.16 -0.47
N PHE A 163 -2.76 16.26 -1.77
CA PHE A 163 -1.82 15.92 -2.84
C PHE A 163 -0.47 16.64 -2.74
N PRO A 164 -0.38 17.95 -2.50
CA PRO A 164 0.91 18.60 -2.34
C PRO A 164 1.75 17.97 -1.22
N ALA A 165 1.16 17.74 -0.05
CA ALA A 165 1.84 17.13 1.08
C ALA A 165 2.25 15.67 0.80
N ILE A 166 1.43 14.91 0.08
CA ILE A 166 1.76 13.53 -0.35
C ILE A 166 3.00 13.55 -1.26
N TRP A 167 3.09 14.54 -2.16
CA TRP A 167 4.26 14.71 -3.03
C TRP A 167 5.49 15.23 -2.29
N GLU A 168 5.34 16.09 -1.32
CA GLU A 168 6.45 16.61 -0.49
C GLU A 168 7.10 15.52 0.37
N GLU A 169 6.37 14.43 0.64
CA GLU A 169 6.93 13.27 1.33
C GLU A 169 7.87 12.41 0.44
N ASN A 170 7.99 12.73 -0.86
CA ASN A 170 8.87 12.00 -1.80
C ASN A 170 10.38 12.24 -1.56
#